data_f36a59949252169b387f1560571979d5
#
_entry.id   f36a59949252169b387f1560571979d5
#
_cell.length_a   1.000
_cell.length_b   1.000
_cell.length_c   1.000
_cell.angle_alpha   90.00
_cell.angle_beta   90.00
_cell.angle_gamma   90.00
#
_symmetry.space_group_name_H-M   'P 1'
#
loop_
_entity.id
_entity.type
_entity.pdbx_description
1 polymer ?
#
loop_
_entity_poly.entity_id
_entity_poly.type
_entity_poly.pdbx_seq_one_letter_code
_entity_poly.pdbx_strand_id
1 'polypeptide(L)' 'RHSGKTAIEWITEYTLADITYYLRSTTMSIKEISGILGFSNTSFFGKYVREHLHVSPLKYRESTRKK' A
#
# COMPACT_ATOMS: atom_id res chain seq x y z
N ARG A 1 18.14 -12.24 -11.83
CA ARG A 1 17.93 -12.45 -11.46
C ARG A 1 17.66 -12.91 -10.84
N HIS A 2 17.48 -13.33 -10.53
CA HIS A 2 17.28 -13.85 -9.95
C HIS A 2 16.70 -14.27 -9.12
N SER A 3 16.86 -14.65 -8.83
CA SER A 3 16.48 -14.97 -7.49
C SER A 3 15.11 -15.61 -7.38
N GLY A 4 14.53 -16.01 -8.42
CA GLY A 4 13.28 -16.72 -8.43
C GLY A 4 12.03 -15.86 -8.36
N LYS A 5 12.18 -14.57 -8.27
CA LYS A 5 11.02 -13.70 -8.23
C LYS A 5 10.55 -13.37 -9.63
N THR A 6 9.23 -13.33 -9.78
CA THR A 6 8.66 -12.91 -11.04
C THR A 6 8.58 -11.38 -11.08
N ALA A 7 8.32 -10.85 -12.27
CA ALA A 7 8.17 -9.42 -12.41
C ALA A 7 7.04 -8.90 -11.53
N ILE A 8 5.98 -9.68 -11.41
CA ILE A 8 4.85 -9.28 -10.59
C ILE A 8 5.24 -9.18 -9.12
N GLU A 9 6.04 -10.10 -8.66
CA GLU A 9 6.48 -10.07 -7.26
C GLU A 9 7.36 -8.86 -6.98
N TRP A 10 8.20 -8.49 -7.93
CA TRP A 10 9.01 -7.30 -7.79
C TRP A 10 8.15 -6.06 -7.65
N ILE A 11 7.18 -5.93 -8.53
CA ILE A 11 6.29 -4.78 -8.52
C ILE A 11 5.52 -4.72 -7.21
N THR A 12 5.07 -5.86 -6.71
CA THR A 12 4.34 -5.90 -5.46
C THR A 12 5.18 -5.38 -4.29
N GLU A 13 6.43 -5.77 -4.24
CA GLU A 13 7.30 -5.33 -3.15
C GLU A 13 7.50 -3.82 -3.16
N TYR A 14 7.74 -3.26 -4.33
CA TYR A 14 7.92 -1.82 -4.43
C TYR A 14 6.63 -1.09 -4.10
N THR A 15 5.51 -1.63 -4.56
CA THR A 15 4.22 -1.01 -4.30
C THR A 15 3.91 -0.98 -2.80
N LEU A 16 4.21 -2.06 -2.10
CA LEU A 16 3.97 -2.09 -0.66
C LEU A 16 4.82 -1.08 0.08
N ALA A 17 6.07 -0.93 -0.33
CA ALA A 17 6.93 0.05 0.29
C ALA A 17 6.36 1.46 0.12
N ASP A 18 5.89 1.76 -1.08
CA ASP A 18 5.28 3.06 -1.33
C ASP A 18 4.00 3.24 -0.52
N ILE A 19 3.18 2.21 -0.47
CA ILE A 19 1.93 2.29 0.28
C ILE A 19 2.20 2.60 1.75
N THR A 20 3.11 1.87 2.36
CA THR A 20 3.38 2.09 3.78
C THR A 20 4.01 3.45 3.99
N TYR A 21 4.87 3.88 3.08
CA TYR A 21 5.48 5.19 3.19
C TYR A 21 4.40 6.29 3.19
N TYR A 22 3.49 6.24 2.23
CA TYR A 22 2.47 7.27 2.15
C TYR A 22 1.53 7.22 3.34
N LEU A 23 1.21 6.02 3.80
CA LEU A 23 0.31 5.90 4.94
C LEU A 23 0.93 6.42 6.23
N ARG A 24 2.22 6.18 6.41
CA ARG A 24 2.91 6.58 7.64
C ARG A 24 3.39 8.01 7.62
N SER A 25 3.88 8.45 6.48
CA SER A 25 4.66 9.67 6.41
C SER A 25 3.92 10.87 5.85
N THR A 26 2.74 10.67 5.28
CA THR A 26 1.99 11.77 4.71
C THR A 26 0.59 11.82 5.27
N THR A 27 -0.09 12.95 5.04
CA THR A 27 -1.49 13.09 5.45
C THR A 27 -2.43 12.91 4.26
N MET A 28 -1.93 12.39 3.15
CA MET A 28 -2.75 12.20 1.97
C MET A 28 -3.88 11.23 2.27
N SER A 29 -5.02 11.45 1.63
CA SER A 29 -6.15 10.55 1.82
C SER A 29 -5.88 9.22 1.16
N ILE A 30 -6.62 8.20 1.59
CA ILE A 30 -6.49 6.89 0.99
C ILE A 30 -6.77 6.94 -0.50
N LYS A 31 -7.77 7.72 -0.87
CA LYS A 31 -8.13 7.86 -2.28
C LYS A 31 -6.98 8.47 -3.08
N GLU A 32 -6.35 9.49 -2.52
CA GLU A 32 -5.24 10.14 -3.20
C GLU A 32 -4.07 9.19 -3.38
N ILE A 33 -3.77 8.43 -2.35
CA ILE A 33 -2.67 7.48 -2.42
C ILE A 33 -2.95 6.42 -3.49
N SER A 34 -4.17 5.91 -3.53
CA SER A 34 -4.49 4.90 -4.52
C SER A 34 -4.35 5.44 -5.93
N GLY A 35 -4.72 6.69 -6.13
CA GLY A 35 -4.58 7.30 -7.44
C GLY A 35 -3.14 7.47 -7.87
N ILE A 36 -2.31 7.91 -6.93
CA ILE A 36 -0.89 8.11 -7.22
C ILE A 36 -0.23 6.79 -7.59
N LEU A 37 -0.62 5.73 -6.92
CA LEU A 37 0.00 4.43 -7.15
C LEU A 37 -0.60 3.68 -8.33
N GLY A 38 -1.61 4.24 -8.96
CA GLY A 38 -2.15 3.67 -10.19
C GLY A 38 -3.21 2.60 -9.98
N PHE A 39 -3.82 2.56 -8.81
CA PHE A 39 -4.91 1.62 -8.60
C PHE A 39 -6.18 2.08 -9.29
N SER A 40 -6.96 1.14 -9.80
CA SER A 40 -8.17 1.45 -10.54
C SER A 40 -9.18 2.19 -9.68
N ASN A 41 -9.28 1.81 -8.43
CA ASN A 41 -10.21 2.45 -7.53
C ASN A 41 -9.76 2.20 -6.10
N THR A 42 -10.38 2.93 -5.18
CA THR A 42 -10.00 2.85 -3.78
C THR A 42 -10.34 1.49 -3.15
N SER A 43 -11.43 0.89 -3.60
CA SER A 43 -11.81 -0.41 -3.07
C SER A 43 -10.75 -1.46 -3.36
N PHE A 44 -10.24 -1.46 -4.58
CA PHE A 44 -9.19 -2.40 -4.95
C PHE A 44 -7.93 -2.14 -4.15
N PHE A 45 -7.60 -0.87 -3.97
CA PHE A 45 -6.45 -0.51 -3.16
C PHE A 45 -6.59 -1.03 -1.73
N GLY A 46 -7.77 -0.84 -1.15
CA GLY A 46 -8.01 -1.32 0.21
C GLY A 46 -7.86 -2.82 0.33
N LYS A 47 -8.40 -3.54 -0.66
CA LYS A 47 -8.30 -4.99 -0.65
C LYS A 47 -6.84 -5.42 -0.76
N TYR A 48 -6.09 -4.76 -1.63
CA TYR A 48 -4.68 -5.07 -1.82
C TYR A 48 -3.91 -4.90 -0.50
N VAL A 49 -4.14 -3.78 0.17
CA VAL A 49 -3.46 -3.51 1.42
C VAL A 49 -3.83 -4.54 2.48
N ARG A 50 -5.11 -4.87 2.57
CA ARG A 50 -5.56 -5.84 3.55
C ARG A 50 -4.90 -7.19 3.33
N GLU A 51 -4.77 -7.60 2.09
CA GLU A 51 -4.20 -8.90 1.80
C GLU A 51 -2.71 -8.95 2.14
N HIS A 52 -2.03 -7.85 1.98
CA HIS A 52 -0.59 -7.85 2.22
C HIS A 52 -0.21 -7.41 3.61
N LEU A 53 -0.92 -6.47 4.18
CA LEU A 53 -0.60 -5.96 5.51
C LEU A 53 -1.53 -6.49 6.59
N HIS A 54 -2.58 -7.21 6.18
CA HIS A 54 -3.54 -7.82 7.10
C HIS A 54 -4.38 -6.80 7.87
N VAL A 55 -4.38 -5.56 7.43
CA VAL A 55 -5.22 -4.51 7.99
C VAL A 55 -5.59 -3.57 6.86
N SER A 56 -6.68 -2.82 7.06
CA SER A 56 -7.07 -1.85 6.05
C SER A 56 -6.08 -0.68 6.04
N PRO A 57 -6.05 0.07 4.94
CA PRO A 57 -5.14 1.23 4.88
C PRO A 57 -5.39 2.22 5.99
N LEU A 58 -6.64 2.49 6.29
CA LEU A 58 -6.97 3.44 7.34
C LEU A 58 -6.52 2.91 8.70
N LYS A 59 -6.77 1.64 8.95
CA LYS A 59 -6.36 1.03 10.19
C LYS A 59 -4.85 1.07 10.35
N TYR A 60 -4.14 0.78 9.29
CA TYR A 60 -2.68 0.81 9.32
C TYR A 60 -2.18 2.21 9.65
N ARG A 61 -2.80 3.22 9.03
CA ARG A 61 -2.40 4.61 9.27
C ARG A 61 -2.62 4.99 10.74
N GLU A 62 -3.77 4.63 11.27
CA GLU A 62 -4.06 4.95 12.66
C GLU A 62 -3.06 4.29 13.58
N SER A 63 -2.70 3.06 13.28
CA SER A 63 -1.75 2.33 14.08
C SER A 63 -0.38 3.00 14.09
N THR A 64 0.06 3.49 12.95
CA THR A 64 1.39 4.09 12.86
C THR A 64 1.42 5.52 13.39
N ARG A 65 0.30 6.21 13.36
CA ARG A 65 0.25 7.58 13.87
C ARG A 65 0.20 7.62 15.39
N LYS A 66 -0.26 6.56 15.98
CA LYS A 66 -0.37 6.50 17.38
C LYS A 66 1.00 6.40 18.04
N LYS A 67 1.21 7.13 19.02
CA LYS A 67 2.55 7.10 19.67
C LYS A 67 2.54 6.21 20.85
#